data_1a0ae284a828006fd46fdd976c69e56c
#
_entry.id   1a0ae284a828006fd46fdd976c69e56c
#
_cell.length_a   1.000
_cell.length_b   1.000
_cell.length_c   1.000
_cell.angle_alpha   90.00
_cell.angle_beta   90.00
_cell.angle_gamma   90.00
#
_symmetry.space_group_name_H-M   'P 1'
#
loop_
_entity.id
_entity.type
_entity.pdbx_description
1 polymer ?
#
loop_
_entity_poly.entity_id
_entity_poly.type
_entity_poly.pdbx_seq_one_letter_code
_entity_poly.pdbx_strand_id
1 'polypeptide(L)'
;MVIIVIDDGVDWGGRYALRNIRINKIKKCALSESSVGDVMTTTQAATQEELVAHLFRRAGFGATPSEMESVKGMDYEEVVDKLMDFSSPDVFPTDFISRFHKDQSDLRLAEAAGAHWVYRMVMTDTPLREKMCLFWHRIFATAGTKLIQHRVIVNQINMFRERGVGKLDDLLVGLSQDPAMIMWLDNQDNHGSNINENYGREILELFAMGVGNYTEDDIKDTARAFTGWTVVNPEYMSIKMRNNTVRPYGYISWQYEYDAEDHDQGPKTILGETGNWDGEDAVRIICDQKATAEYIARHLYHFFVADEVPVPQWPHQGPRDETAIKLMVDSYFNNGHSIKSMLETMFKSDFFKDESTRYARIKSPAEMVVGTMRLAGPIKLPSDETYYAQSVCANMGQGLLRPPSVEGWQGGSEWINTGAYVERINFASRILNDSDKEGVKDLLTRIKNSSGDGTLTSDWLVEACLAVLGPIEVAKTTRDRLKIYASKYGN
;
A
#
# COMPACT_ATOMS: atom_id res chain seq x y z
N MET A 1 -17.14 19.72 -4.40
CA MET A 1 -16.21 20.85 -4.32
C MET A 1 -14.88 20.30 -3.80
N VAL A 2 -13.94 20.00 -4.68
CA VAL A 2 -12.60 19.55 -4.31
C VAL A 2 -11.73 20.76 -4.20
N ILE A 3 -11.30 21.08 -2.98
CA ILE A 3 -10.40 22.19 -2.75
C ILE A 3 -8.99 21.62 -2.84
N ILE A 4 -8.34 21.83 -3.99
CA ILE A 4 -6.92 21.50 -4.20
C ILE A 4 -6.18 22.81 -4.36
N VAL A 5 -5.30 23.10 -3.41
CA VAL A 5 -4.44 24.27 -3.48
C VAL A 5 -3.21 23.93 -4.29
N ILE A 6 -3.04 24.59 -5.42
CA ILE A 6 -1.81 24.57 -6.20
C ILE A 6 -0.96 25.75 -5.74
N ASP A 7 0.21 25.47 -5.19
CA ASP A 7 1.20 26.47 -4.91
C ASP A 7 2.06 26.63 -6.16
N ASP A 8 1.66 27.56 -7.03
CA ASP A 8 2.51 28.29 -7.98
C ASP A 8 1.63 29.09 -8.96
N GLY A 9 1.73 30.38 -8.91
CA GLY A 9 1.24 31.46 -9.71
C GLY A 9 0.76 31.24 -11.16
N VAL A 10 -0.24 30.39 -11.39
CA VAL A 10 -0.89 30.23 -12.69
C VAL A 10 -2.31 30.78 -12.61
N ASP A 11 -2.53 31.87 -13.34
CA ASP A 11 -3.85 32.51 -13.50
C ASP A 11 -4.75 31.62 -14.40
N TRP A 12 -5.81 31.07 -13.81
CA TRP A 12 -6.81 30.27 -14.52
C TRP A 12 -8.04 31.10 -14.87
N GLY A 13 -7.87 32.04 -15.80
CA GLY A 13 -8.96 32.75 -16.43
C GLY A 13 -9.42 32.05 -17.71
N GLY A 14 -10.59 31.42 -17.68
CA GLY A 14 -11.46 31.28 -18.86
C GLY A 14 -11.23 30.12 -19.83
N ARG A 15 -12.26 29.25 -19.92
CA ARG A 15 -12.70 28.44 -21.09
C ARG A 15 -11.64 27.78 -21.97
N TYR A 16 -11.66 26.43 -21.97
CA TYR A 16 -11.25 25.49 -23.05
C TYR A 16 -10.36 26.07 -24.16
N ALA A 17 -9.06 25.88 -24.08
CA ALA A 17 -8.18 25.77 -25.25
C ALA A 17 -6.90 24.99 -24.88
N LEU A 18 -6.86 23.71 -25.21
CA LEU A 18 -5.63 22.96 -25.33
C LEU A 18 -4.85 23.53 -26.53
N ARG A 19 -3.86 24.38 -26.31
CA ARG A 19 -2.76 24.64 -27.25
C ARG A 19 -1.55 25.22 -26.56
N ASN A 20 -0.45 24.44 -26.65
CA ASN A 20 0.96 24.87 -26.55
C ASN A 20 1.41 25.61 -25.28
N ILE A 21 1.78 24.87 -24.26
CA ILE A 21 2.67 25.40 -23.20
C ILE A 21 4.11 25.19 -23.62
N ARG A 22 4.79 26.27 -23.99
CA ARG A 22 6.25 26.32 -24.11
C ARG A 22 6.84 26.36 -22.72
N ILE A 23 7.64 25.34 -22.40
CA ILE A 23 8.46 25.30 -21.17
C ILE A 23 9.58 26.36 -21.31
N ASN A 24 9.53 27.41 -20.51
CA ASN A 24 10.64 28.33 -20.33
C ASN A 24 10.91 28.59 -18.85
N LYS A 25 12.08 28.12 -18.42
CA LYS A 25 12.86 28.53 -17.25
C LYS A 25 12.29 28.26 -15.86
N ILE A 26 12.64 27.09 -15.34
CA ILE A 26 12.75 26.89 -13.89
C ILE A 26 14.05 27.59 -13.43
N LYS A 27 13.93 28.72 -12.75
CA LYS A 27 15.03 29.29 -11.97
C LYS A 27 15.14 28.54 -10.65
N LYS A 28 16.33 27.97 -10.40
CA LYS A 28 16.75 27.49 -9.08
C LYS A 28 16.53 28.59 -8.05
N CYS A 29 15.63 28.40 -7.09
CA CYS A 29 15.58 29.19 -5.87
C CYS A 29 16.56 28.57 -4.88
N ALA A 30 17.69 29.22 -4.68
CA ALA A 30 18.60 28.94 -3.60
C ALA A 30 17.92 29.33 -2.29
N LEU A 31 17.85 28.40 -1.34
CA LEU A 31 17.47 28.70 0.03
C LEU A 31 18.55 29.59 0.65
N SER A 32 18.24 30.85 0.92
CA SER A 32 19.03 31.70 1.78
C SER A 32 18.61 31.46 3.24
N GLU A 33 19.57 31.03 4.05
CA GLU A 33 19.47 31.04 5.50
C GLU A 33 19.22 32.47 5.97
N SER A 34 18.07 32.72 6.58
CA SER A 34 17.91 33.91 7.40
C SER A 34 16.85 33.68 8.48
N SER A 35 17.35 33.74 9.73
CA SER A 35 16.66 34.05 10.97
C SER A 35 15.50 33.11 11.39
N VAL A 36 15.87 32.12 12.17
CA VAL A 36 14.97 31.46 13.13
C VAL A 36 14.69 32.47 14.25
N GLY A 37 13.55 33.14 14.17
CA GLY A 37 12.96 33.85 15.30
C GLY A 37 12.09 32.85 16.06
N ASP A 38 12.38 32.64 17.35
CA ASP A 38 11.60 31.88 18.30
C ASP A 38 10.11 32.27 18.26
N VAL A 39 9.30 31.52 17.56
CA VAL A 39 7.85 31.47 17.83
C VAL A 39 7.64 30.24 18.71
N MET A 40 7.61 30.47 20.03
CA MET A 40 7.00 29.53 20.97
C MET A 40 5.52 29.41 20.60
N THR A 41 5.17 28.54 19.68
CA THR A 41 3.82 28.02 19.56
C THR A 41 3.65 27.06 20.73
N THR A 42 2.79 27.39 21.67
CA THR A 42 2.23 26.42 22.62
C THR A 42 1.58 25.33 21.80
N THR A 43 2.24 24.19 21.66
CA THR A 43 1.71 23.01 20.98
C THR A 43 0.53 22.52 21.80
N GLN A 44 -0.67 22.76 21.33
CA GLN A 44 -1.87 22.21 21.93
C GLN A 44 -1.84 20.72 21.64
N ALA A 45 -1.95 19.86 22.67
CA ALA A 45 -2.00 18.42 22.49
C ALA A 45 -3.11 18.07 21.49
N ALA A 46 -2.83 17.13 20.57
CA ALA A 46 -3.82 16.69 19.61
C ALA A 46 -5.09 16.18 20.30
N THR A 47 -6.22 16.53 19.75
CA THR A 47 -7.49 15.95 20.19
C THR A 47 -7.55 14.46 19.83
N GLN A 48 -8.32 13.70 20.58
CA GLN A 48 -8.55 12.28 20.26
C GLN A 48 -9.09 12.09 18.84
N GLU A 49 -9.98 12.98 18.39
CA GLU A 49 -10.55 12.93 17.04
C GLU A 49 -9.46 13.12 15.96
N GLU A 50 -8.51 14.01 16.16
CA GLU A 50 -7.36 14.20 15.25
C GLU A 50 -6.45 12.97 15.21
N LEU A 51 -6.19 12.32 16.36
CA LEU A 51 -5.40 11.10 16.44
C LEU A 51 -6.11 9.93 15.75
N VAL A 52 -7.41 9.75 15.96
CA VAL A 52 -8.21 8.74 15.29
C VAL A 52 -8.25 8.99 13.79
N ALA A 53 -8.42 10.22 13.34
CA ALA A 53 -8.39 10.57 11.92
C ALA A 53 -6.99 10.34 11.31
N HIS A 54 -5.91 10.59 12.08
CA HIS A 54 -4.55 10.24 11.67
C HIS A 54 -4.42 8.71 11.51
N LEU A 55 -4.88 7.93 12.48
CA LEU A 55 -4.86 6.48 12.43
C LEU A 55 -5.60 5.94 11.18
N PHE A 56 -6.82 6.39 10.91
CA PHE A 56 -7.56 5.97 9.71
C PHE A 56 -6.88 6.36 8.40
N ARG A 57 -6.21 7.51 8.36
CA ARG A 57 -5.41 7.91 7.19
C ARG A 57 -4.20 7.00 6.96
N ARG A 58 -3.62 6.46 8.04
CA ARG A 58 -2.39 5.65 7.98
C ARG A 58 -2.71 4.15 7.89
N ALA A 59 -3.52 3.62 8.80
CA ALA A 59 -3.90 2.22 8.84
C ALA A 59 -4.96 1.82 7.78
N GLY A 60 -5.67 2.79 7.22
CA GLY A 60 -6.64 2.61 6.14
C GLY A 60 -6.34 3.48 4.93
N PHE A 61 -7.41 3.92 4.26
CA PHE A 61 -7.34 4.76 3.06
C PHE A 61 -7.79 6.20 3.30
N GLY A 62 -8.23 6.52 4.51
CA GLY A 62 -8.70 7.83 4.92
C GLY A 62 -9.68 7.73 6.07
N ALA A 63 -10.16 8.88 6.55
CA ALA A 63 -11.16 8.98 7.59
C ALA A 63 -12.48 9.44 6.96
N THR A 64 -13.33 8.53 6.56
CA THR A 64 -14.68 8.87 6.08
C THR A 64 -15.56 9.30 7.26
N PRO A 65 -16.56 10.18 7.05
CA PRO A 65 -17.46 10.59 8.12
C PRO A 65 -18.15 9.41 8.81
N SER A 66 -18.50 8.35 8.07
CA SER A 66 -19.12 7.15 8.62
C SER A 66 -18.17 6.34 9.50
N GLU A 67 -16.88 6.22 9.11
CA GLU A 67 -15.86 5.56 9.92
C GLU A 67 -15.61 6.34 11.22
N MET A 68 -15.48 7.67 11.15
CA MET A 68 -15.31 8.51 12.33
C MET A 68 -16.51 8.39 13.29
N GLU A 69 -17.73 8.40 12.78
CA GLU A 69 -18.95 8.23 13.60
C GLU A 69 -19.02 6.84 14.25
N SER A 70 -18.54 5.78 13.57
CA SER A 70 -18.55 4.41 14.07
C SER A 70 -17.67 4.15 15.29
N VAL A 71 -16.75 5.06 15.57
CA VAL A 71 -15.78 4.97 16.70
C VAL A 71 -15.93 6.14 17.68
N LYS A 72 -16.97 6.94 17.52
CA LYS A 72 -17.22 8.10 18.38
C LYS A 72 -17.44 7.66 19.82
N GLY A 73 -16.65 8.26 20.72
CA GLY A 73 -16.69 7.94 22.15
C GLY A 73 -15.87 6.73 22.57
N MET A 74 -15.18 6.05 21.63
CA MET A 74 -14.19 5.02 21.95
C MET A 74 -12.84 5.68 22.27
N ASP A 75 -12.06 5.07 23.16
CA ASP A 75 -10.69 5.48 23.39
C ASP A 75 -9.80 5.14 22.18
N TYR A 76 -8.68 5.86 22.03
CA TYR A 76 -7.78 5.67 20.89
C TYR A 76 -7.30 4.21 20.76
N GLU A 77 -6.90 3.61 21.87
CA GLU A 77 -6.43 2.22 21.96
C GLU A 77 -7.55 1.24 21.56
N GLU A 78 -8.79 1.48 21.95
CA GLU A 78 -9.96 0.68 21.53
C GLU A 78 -10.18 0.77 20.02
N VAL A 79 -9.96 1.95 19.43
CA VAL A 79 -10.04 2.12 17.96
C VAL A 79 -8.94 1.34 17.26
N VAL A 80 -7.72 1.33 17.81
CA VAL A 80 -6.62 0.50 17.28
C VAL A 80 -7.01 -0.98 17.36
N ASP A 81 -7.50 -1.46 18.52
CA ASP A 81 -7.90 -2.85 18.71
C ASP A 81 -9.01 -3.27 17.75
N LYS A 82 -9.99 -2.40 17.51
CA LYS A 82 -11.05 -2.61 16.51
C LYS A 82 -10.50 -2.73 15.09
N LEU A 83 -9.53 -1.89 14.70
CA LEU A 83 -8.89 -1.96 13.38
C LEU A 83 -8.01 -3.21 13.22
N MET A 84 -7.45 -3.70 14.33
CA MET A 84 -6.60 -4.89 14.39
C MET A 84 -7.38 -6.18 14.59
N ASP A 85 -8.72 -6.12 14.68
CA ASP A 85 -9.57 -7.31 14.75
C ASP A 85 -9.76 -7.91 13.36
N PHE A 86 -9.04 -8.98 13.10
CA PHE A 86 -9.12 -9.78 11.87
C PHE A 86 -9.92 -11.08 12.07
N SER A 87 -10.66 -11.22 13.16
CA SER A 87 -11.43 -12.44 13.49
C SER A 87 -12.61 -12.67 12.56
N SER A 88 -13.21 -11.59 12.06
CA SER A 88 -14.29 -11.69 11.09
C SER A 88 -13.77 -12.16 9.73
N PRO A 89 -14.41 -13.17 9.11
CA PRO A 89 -14.05 -13.58 7.77
C PRO A 89 -14.29 -12.42 6.81
N ASP A 90 -13.31 -12.18 5.92
CA ASP A 90 -13.46 -11.23 4.83
C ASP A 90 -14.40 -11.79 3.76
N VAL A 91 -15.69 -11.73 4.03
CA VAL A 91 -16.74 -12.20 3.12
C VAL A 91 -16.95 -11.15 2.06
N PHE A 92 -16.30 -11.35 0.91
CA PHE A 92 -16.47 -10.46 -0.21
C PHE A 92 -17.42 -11.07 -1.26
N PRO A 93 -18.44 -10.36 -1.72
CA PRO A 93 -19.48 -10.93 -2.60
C PRO A 93 -18.95 -11.12 -4.05
N THR A 94 -18.05 -12.08 -4.24
CA THR A 94 -17.48 -12.40 -5.57
C THR A 94 -18.54 -12.75 -6.60
N ASP A 95 -19.62 -13.42 -6.19
CA ASP A 95 -20.74 -13.76 -7.09
C ASP A 95 -21.44 -12.54 -7.67
N PHE A 96 -21.49 -11.44 -6.91
CA PHE A 96 -22.11 -10.21 -7.36
C PHE A 96 -21.27 -9.55 -8.46
N ILE A 97 -19.94 -9.54 -8.31
CA ILE A 97 -19.04 -9.04 -9.36
C ILE A 97 -19.12 -9.91 -10.61
N SER A 98 -19.18 -11.23 -10.46
CA SER A 98 -19.26 -12.18 -11.58
C SER A 98 -20.47 -11.97 -12.48
N ARG A 99 -21.58 -11.46 -11.92
CA ARG A 99 -22.81 -11.18 -12.67
C ARG A 99 -22.69 -9.97 -13.60
N PHE A 100 -21.95 -8.96 -13.16
CA PHE A 100 -21.84 -7.68 -13.87
C PHE A 100 -20.52 -7.52 -14.62
N HIS A 101 -19.44 -8.09 -14.09
CA HIS A 101 -18.08 -7.99 -14.62
C HIS A 101 -17.41 -9.35 -14.67
N LYS A 102 -17.78 -10.13 -15.68
CA LYS A 102 -17.27 -11.50 -15.86
C LYS A 102 -15.75 -11.54 -16.07
N ASP A 103 -15.19 -10.56 -16.72
CA ASP A 103 -13.76 -10.36 -16.95
C ASP A 103 -12.98 -10.18 -15.63
N GLN A 104 -13.54 -9.46 -14.66
CA GLN A 104 -12.96 -9.35 -13.31
C GLN A 104 -13.04 -10.66 -12.53
N SER A 105 -14.05 -11.48 -12.78
CA SER A 105 -14.16 -12.81 -12.20
C SER A 105 -13.19 -13.81 -12.82
N ASP A 106 -13.01 -13.76 -14.13
CA ASP A 106 -12.10 -14.64 -14.86
C ASP A 106 -10.61 -14.31 -14.60
N LEU A 107 -10.30 -13.04 -14.25
CA LEU A 107 -8.95 -12.56 -13.91
C LEU A 107 -7.88 -12.89 -14.96
N ARG A 108 -8.25 -12.86 -16.24
CA ARG A 108 -7.34 -13.16 -17.35
C ARG A 108 -6.42 -12.00 -17.70
N LEU A 109 -6.89 -10.79 -17.46
CA LEU A 109 -6.17 -9.57 -17.76
C LEU A 109 -5.73 -8.90 -16.45
N ALA A 110 -4.53 -8.37 -16.42
CA ALA A 110 -4.01 -7.66 -15.26
C ALA A 110 -4.87 -6.43 -14.91
N GLU A 111 -5.41 -5.75 -15.92
CA GLU A 111 -6.31 -4.61 -15.74
C GLU A 111 -7.60 -5.02 -15.02
N ALA A 112 -8.17 -6.16 -15.40
CA ALA A 112 -9.36 -6.70 -14.75
C ALA A 112 -9.08 -7.12 -13.30
N ALA A 113 -7.93 -7.76 -13.06
CA ALA A 113 -7.47 -8.14 -11.71
C ALA A 113 -7.21 -6.89 -10.85
N GLY A 114 -6.56 -5.87 -11.40
CA GLY A 114 -6.33 -4.59 -10.73
C GLY A 114 -7.64 -3.86 -10.41
N ALA A 115 -8.60 -3.83 -11.35
CA ALA A 115 -9.92 -3.25 -11.14
C ALA A 115 -10.72 -3.99 -10.04
N HIS A 116 -10.62 -5.33 -10.00
CA HIS A 116 -11.20 -6.13 -8.93
C HIS A 116 -10.58 -5.79 -7.57
N TRP A 117 -9.27 -5.62 -7.50
CA TRP A 117 -8.61 -5.26 -6.26
C TRP A 117 -8.97 -3.84 -5.80
N VAL A 118 -9.09 -2.86 -6.72
CA VAL A 118 -9.62 -1.52 -6.40
C VAL A 118 -11.02 -1.63 -5.81
N TYR A 119 -11.90 -2.44 -6.42
CA TYR A 119 -13.26 -2.64 -5.90
C TYR A 119 -13.21 -3.17 -4.45
N ARG A 120 -12.36 -4.17 -4.15
CA ARG A 120 -12.19 -4.68 -2.78
C ARG A 120 -11.69 -3.61 -1.82
N MET A 121 -10.65 -2.87 -2.18
CA MET A 121 -10.09 -1.80 -1.34
C MET A 121 -11.12 -0.69 -1.02
N VAL A 122 -12.01 -0.39 -1.96
CA VAL A 122 -13.06 0.62 -1.75
C VAL A 122 -14.17 0.09 -0.87
N MET A 123 -14.60 -1.16 -1.07
CA MET A 123 -15.78 -1.74 -0.45
C MET A 123 -15.51 -2.50 0.85
N THR A 124 -14.24 -2.72 1.22
CA THR A 124 -13.89 -3.50 2.41
C THR A 124 -14.28 -2.81 3.72
N ASP A 125 -14.75 -3.61 4.68
CA ASP A 125 -14.97 -3.19 6.07
C ASP A 125 -13.70 -3.35 6.94
N THR A 126 -12.63 -3.99 6.38
CA THR A 126 -11.34 -4.20 7.03
C THR A 126 -10.21 -3.52 6.25
N PRO A 127 -10.15 -2.16 6.21
CA PRO A 127 -9.24 -1.42 5.34
C PRO A 127 -7.76 -1.70 5.66
N LEU A 128 -7.40 -1.98 6.90
CA LEU A 128 -6.02 -2.33 7.27
C LEU A 128 -5.58 -3.64 6.61
N ARG A 129 -6.47 -4.62 6.45
CA ARG A 129 -6.15 -5.88 5.77
C ARG A 129 -5.72 -5.64 4.31
N GLU A 130 -6.48 -4.83 3.57
CA GLU A 130 -6.13 -4.45 2.20
C GLU A 130 -4.89 -3.56 2.13
N LYS A 131 -4.68 -2.73 3.15
CA LYS A 131 -3.48 -1.91 3.29
C LYS A 131 -2.22 -2.77 3.47
N MET A 132 -2.33 -3.85 4.26
CA MET A 132 -1.26 -4.84 4.40
C MET A 132 -0.99 -5.61 3.11
N CYS A 133 -2.01 -5.88 2.29
CA CYS A 133 -1.80 -6.44 0.94
C CYS A 133 -0.97 -5.49 0.06
N LEU A 134 -1.22 -4.18 0.08
CA LEU A 134 -0.41 -3.19 -0.63
C LEU A 134 1.01 -3.11 -0.07
N PHE A 135 1.17 -3.21 1.24
CA PHE A 135 2.47 -3.23 1.91
C PHE A 135 3.32 -4.42 1.43
N TRP A 136 2.78 -5.63 1.51
CA TRP A 136 3.51 -6.84 1.11
C TRP A 136 3.76 -6.90 -0.39
N HIS A 137 2.79 -6.50 -1.21
CA HIS A 137 2.98 -6.46 -2.66
C HIS A 137 4.03 -5.43 -3.10
N ARG A 138 4.33 -4.42 -2.27
CA ARG A 138 5.44 -3.49 -2.51
C ARG A 138 6.79 -4.14 -2.23
N ILE A 139 6.91 -4.96 -1.18
CA ILE A 139 8.15 -5.62 -0.77
C ILE A 139 8.36 -6.90 -1.60
N PHE A 140 7.35 -7.76 -1.66
CA PHE A 140 7.35 -9.01 -2.42
C PHE A 140 6.83 -8.78 -3.84
N ALA A 141 7.49 -7.85 -4.53
CA ALA A 141 7.04 -7.35 -5.81
C ALA A 141 7.07 -8.42 -6.89
N THR A 142 5.90 -8.80 -7.38
CA THR A 142 5.70 -9.77 -8.44
C THR A 142 4.89 -9.13 -9.56
N ALA A 143 5.42 -9.11 -10.78
CA ALA A 143 4.75 -8.47 -11.91
C ALA A 143 4.06 -9.47 -12.83
N GLY A 144 2.83 -9.14 -13.21
CA GLY A 144 2.05 -9.93 -14.18
C GLY A 144 2.63 -9.97 -15.59
N THR A 145 3.65 -9.18 -15.89
CA THR A 145 4.24 -9.08 -17.23
C THR A 145 4.98 -10.35 -17.67
N LYS A 146 5.57 -11.10 -16.73
CA LYS A 146 6.24 -12.37 -16.99
C LYS A 146 5.28 -13.56 -16.89
N LEU A 147 4.18 -13.40 -16.17
CA LEU A 147 3.26 -14.50 -15.87
C LEU A 147 2.17 -14.64 -16.92
N ILE A 148 1.98 -15.87 -17.42
CA ILE A 148 0.93 -16.18 -18.39
C ILE A 148 -0.46 -16.16 -17.74
N GLN A 149 -0.53 -16.34 -16.43
CA GLN A 149 -1.77 -16.44 -15.65
C GLN A 149 -1.83 -15.37 -14.57
N HIS A 150 -2.68 -14.37 -14.76
CA HIS A 150 -2.85 -13.30 -13.75
C HIS A 150 -3.55 -13.79 -12.47
N ARG A 151 -4.25 -14.92 -12.52
CA ARG A 151 -4.86 -15.54 -11.33
C ARG A 151 -3.85 -15.88 -10.24
N VAL A 152 -2.65 -16.32 -10.61
CA VAL A 152 -1.61 -16.65 -9.61
C VAL A 152 -1.21 -15.43 -8.79
N ILE A 153 -1.13 -14.22 -9.41
CA ILE A 153 -0.86 -12.99 -8.65
C ILE A 153 -2.04 -12.63 -7.75
N VAL A 154 -3.26 -12.82 -8.20
CA VAL A 154 -4.44 -12.58 -7.34
C VAL A 154 -4.44 -13.57 -6.18
N ASN A 155 -4.05 -14.82 -6.40
CA ASN A 155 -3.88 -15.80 -5.32
C ASN A 155 -2.78 -15.36 -4.34
N GLN A 156 -1.66 -14.80 -4.83
CA GLN A 156 -0.63 -14.21 -3.99
C GLN A 156 -1.18 -13.07 -3.12
N ILE A 157 -1.96 -12.15 -3.69
CA ILE A 157 -2.61 -11.08 -2.90
C ILE A 157 -3.59 -11.66 -1.87
N ASN A 158 -4.29 -12.75 -2.21
CA ASN A 158 -5.14 -13.44 -1.23
C ASN A 158 -4.32 -14.09 -0.10
N MET A 159 -3.17 -14.68 -0.41
CA MET A 159 -2.23 -15.20 0.59
C MET A 159 -1.72 -14.08 1.51
N PHE A 160 -1.38 -12.89 0.98
CA PHE A 160 -1.03 -11.73 1.80
C PHE A 160 -2.20 -11.28 2.69
N ARG A 161 -3.44 -11.37 2.21
CA ARG A 161 -4.64 -11.04 2.97
C ARG A 161 -4.88 -11.99 4.14
N GLU A 162 -4.57 -13.26 3.94
CA GLU A 162 -4.73 -14.32 4.94
C GLU A 162 -3.58 -14.36 5.95
N ARG A 163 -2.33 -14.23 5.48
CA ARG A 163 -1.11 -14.44 6.29
C ARG A 163 -0.38 -13.15 6.66
N GLY A 164 -0.63 -12.04 5.98
CA GLY A 164 0.20 -10.84 6.05
C GLY A 164 0.21 -10.09 7.39
N VAL A 165 -0.66 -10.46 8.32
CA VAL A 165 -0.64 -9.96 9.71
C VAL A 165 -0.29 -11.07 10.73
N GLY A 166 0.00 -12.27 10.25
CA GLY A 166 0.41 -13.42 11.06
C GLY A 166 1.90 -13.39 11.44
N LYS A 167 2.51 -14.56 11.49
CA LYS A 167 3.96 -14.70 11.67
C LYS A 167 4.67 -14.47 10.34
N LEU A 168 5.84 -13.84 10.41
CA LEU A 168 6.67 -13.63 9.23
C LEU A 168 7.12 -14.96 8.61
N ASP A 169 7.43 -15.96 9.45
CA ASP A 169 7.79 -17.32 9.02
C ASP A 169 6.73 -17.92 8.09
N ASP A 170 5.46 -17.95 8.56
CA ASP A 170 4.34 -18.51 7.78
C ASP A 170 4.11 -17.73 6.46
N LEU A 171 4.36 -16.43 6.49
CA LEU A 171 4.21 -15.58 5.32
C LEU A 171 5.32 -15.84 4.31
N LEU A 172 6.59 -15.93 4.74
CA LEU A 172 7.74 -16.20 3.85
C LEU A 172 7.70 -17.63 3.29
N VAL A 173 7.30 -18.63 4.08
CA VAL A 173 7.04 -19.98 3.57
C VAL A 173 5.96 -19.93 2.49
N GLY A 174 4.84 -19.24 2.78
CA GLY A 174 3.76 -19.07 1.81
C GLY A 174 4.21 -18.35 0.53
N LEU A 175 5.09 -17.35 0.63
CA LEU A 175 5.69 -16.64 -0.50
C LEU A 175 6.60 -17.56 -1.31
N SER A 176 7.43 -18.36 -0.65
CA SER A 176 8.37 -19.30 -1.28
C SER A 176 7.63 -20.43 -2.03
N GLN A 177 6.44 -20.80 -1.55
CA GLN A 177 5.54 -21.78 -2.17
C GLN A 177 4.57 -21.15 -3.18
N ASP A 178 4.60 -19.83 -3.33
CA ASP A 178 3.67 -19.12 -4.22
C ASP A 178 4.06 -19.29 -5.68
N PRO A 179 3.18 -19.85 -6.55
CA PRO A 179 3.50 -20.08 -7.95
C PRO A 179 3.85 -18.79 -8.73
N ALA A 180 3.29 -17.64 -8.35
CA ALA A 180 3.64 -16.37 -9.00
C ALA A 180 5.08 -15.99 -8.68
N MET A 181 5.52 -16.16 -7.43
CA MET A 181 6.88 -15.87 -7.00
C MET A 181 7.89 -16.87 -7.59
N ILE A 182 7.59 -18.16 -7.55
CA ILE A 182 8.44 -19.21 -8.14
C ILE A 182 8.71 -18.90 -9.61
N MET A 183 7.67 -18.58 -10.40
CA MET A 183 7.80 -18.23 -11.82
C MET A 183 8.45 -16.86 -12.05
N TRP A 184 8.25 -15.92 -11.14
CA TRP A 184 8.81 -14.58 -11.25
C TRP A 184 10.33 -14.58 -11.11
N LEU A 185 10.85 -15.37 -10.16
CA LEU A 185 12.27 -15.46 -9.83
C LEU A 185 12.94 -16.73 -10.36
N ASP A 186 12.28 -17.46 -11.28
CA ASP A 186 12.82 -18.64 -11.96
C ASP A 186 13.26 -19.77 -11.01
N ASN A 187 12.60 -19.88 -9.82
CA ASN A 187 12.95 -20.97 -8.88
C ASN A 187 12.54 -22.35 -9.41
N GLN A 188 11.60 -22.44 -10.38
CA GLN A 188 11.31 -23.68 -11.08
C GLN A 188 12.50 -24.23 -11.90
N ASP A 189 13.50 -23.37 -12.18
CA ASP A 189 14.76 -23.72 -12.86
C ASP A 189 15.91 -23.91 -11.87
N ASN A 190 15.61 -24.00 -10.56
CA ASN A 190 16.58 -24.23 -9.48
C ASN A 190 16.59 -25.71 -9.11
N HIS A 191 17.55 -26.45 -9.67
CA HIS A 191 17.68 -27.91 -9.56
C HIS A 191 18.84 -28.31 -8.64
N GLY A 192 18.73 -29.43 -7.92
CA GLY A 192 19.83 -29.99 -7.13
C GLY A 192 21.11 -30.24 -7.92
N SER A 193 20.98 -30.49 -9.23
CA SER A 193 22.10 -30.66 -10.18
C SER A 193 22.60 -29.34 -10.81
N ASN A 194 21.82 -28.26 -10.76
CA ASN A 194 22.14 -26.98 -11.37
C ASN A 194 21.45 -25.84 -10.60
N ILE A 195 22.15 -25.26 -9.64
CA ILE A 195 21.62 -24.26 -8.72
C ILE A 195 21.34 -22.94 -9.43
N ASN A 196 20.14 -22.40 -9.22
CA ASN A 196 19.75 -21.03 -9.59
C ASN A 196 19.67 -20.16 -8.34
N GLU A 197 20.59 -19.22 -8.19
CA GLU A 197 20.70 -18.38 -7.00
C GLU A 197 19.65 -17.26 -6.92
N ASN A 198 18.85 -17.03 -7.96
CA ASN A 198 18.00 -15.85 -8.06
C ASN A 198 17.06 -15.70 -6.87
N TYR A 199 16.25 -16.72 -6.57
CA TYR A 199 15.35 -16.68 -5.42
C TYR A 199 16.10 -16.62 -4.09
N GLY A 200 17.20 -17.40 -3.94
CA GLY A 200 18.03 -17.38 -2.74
C GLY A 200 18.62 -16.01 -2.44
N ARG A 201 18.98 -15.25 -3.48
CA ARG A 201 19.45 -13.86 -3.36
C ARG A 201 18.34 -12.94 -2.92
N GLU A 202 17.19 -12.97 -3.60
CA GLU A 202 16.10 -12.03 -3.36
C GLU A 202 15.45 -12.20 -1.98
N ILE A 203 15.33 -13.44 -1.46
CA ILE A 203 14.78 -13.66 -0.12
C ILE A 203 15.67 -13.03 0.97
N LEU A 204 16.98 -13.05 0.81
CA LEU A 204 17.92 -12.42 1.73
C LEU A 204 17.96 -10.90 1.53
N GLU A 205 18.10 -10.46 0.27
CA GLU A 205 18.38 -9.08 -0.08
C GLU A 205 17.18 -8.17 -0.02
N LEU A 206 16.09 -8.52 -0.73
CA LEU A 206 14.94 -7.64 -0.90
C LEU A 206 13.77 -7.97 0.01
N PHE A 207 13.62 -9.24 0.43
CA PHE A 207 12.41 -9.67 1.13
C PHE A 207 12.56 -9.71 2.64
N ALA A 208 13.78 -9.96 3.16
CA ALA A 208 13.95 -10.20 4.59
C ALA A 208 15.01 -9.33 5.28
N MET A 209 16.25 -9.27 4.78
CA MET A 209 17.37 -8.76 5.59
C MET A 209 17.98 -7.46 5.08
N GLY A 210 17.86 -7.17 3.79
CA GLY A 210 18.52 -6.04 3.15
C GLY A 210 20.03 -6.30 2.87
N VAL A 211 20.57 -5.51 1.94
CA VAL A 211 21.97 -5.61 1.50
C VAL A 211 22.95 -5.49 2.66
N GLY A 212 23.97 -6.36 2.68
CA GLY A 212 25.09 -6.28 3.60
C GLY A 212 24.96 -7.13 4.87
N ASN A 213 23.88 -7.87 5.03
CA ASN A 213 23.61 -8.71 6.20
C ASN A 213 23.82 -10.22 5.94
N TYR A 214 24.36 -10.59 4.78
CA TYR A 214 24.62 -11.94 4.33
C TYR A 214 25.87 -11.98 3.43
N THR A 215 26.38 -13.16 3.15
CA THR A 215 27.50 -13.41 2.24
C THR A 215 27.04 -14.07 0.94
N GLU A 216 27.90 -14.12 -0.09
CA GLU A 216 27.62 -14.86 -1.33
C GLU A 216 27.49 -16.37 -1.07
N ASP A 217 28.15 -16.92 -0.06
CA ASP A 217 28.00 -18.33 0.30
C ASP A 217 26.66 -18.60 0.98
N ASP A 218 26.13 -17.65 1.79
CA ASP A 218 24.78 -17.72 2.33
C ASP A 218 23.73 -17.75 1.21
N ILE A 219 23.92 -16.94 0.14
CA ILE A 219 23.02 -16.94 -1.02
C ILE A 219 22.99 -18.31 -1.69
N LYS A 220 24.16 -18.90 -1.96
CA LYS A 220 24.28 -20.22 -2.61
C LYS A 220 23.62 -21.30 -1.79
N ASP A 221 23.90 -21.35 -0.49
CA ASP A 221 23.35 -22.37 0.39
C ASP A 221 21.84 -22.18 0.63
N THR A 222 21.37 -20.92 0.67
CA THR A 222 19.94 -20.62 0.70
C THR A 222 19.27 -21.09 -0.62
N ALA A 223 19.86 -20.83 -1.79
CA ALA A 223 19.33 -21.32 -3.06
C ALA A 223 19.28 -22.85 -3.12
N ARG A 224 20.30 -23.56 -2.59
CA ARG A 224 20.29 -25.01 -2.46
C ARG A 224 19.16 -25.54 -1.59
N ALA A 225 18.78 -24.80 -0.54
CA ALA A 225 17.64 -25.16 0.32
C ALA A 225 16.29 -25.09 -0.41
N PHE A 226 16.15 -24.24 -1.42
CA PHE A 226 14.94 -24.11 -2.23
C PHE A 226 14.93 -24.94 -3.52
N THR A 227 15.91 -25.80 -3.74
CA THR A 227 15.88 -26.78 -4.86
C THR A 227 14.71 -27.73 -4.71
N GLY A 228 14.11 -28.13 -5.83
CA GLY A 228 12.92 -28.99 -5.84
C GLY A 228 11.60 -28.26 -5.50
N TRP A 229 11.64 -26.96 -5.10
CA TRP A 229 10.46 -26.13 -4.92
C TRP A 229 10.01 -25.59 -6.27
N THR A 230 9.02 -26.21 -6.88
CA THR A 230 8.61 -25.96 -8.26
C THR A 230 7.10 -25.76 -8.38
N VAL A 231 6.63 -25.64 -9.61
CA VAL A 231 5.21 -25.56 -9.94
C VAL A 231 4.77 -26.75 -10.74
N VAL A 232 3.51 -27.16 -10.61
CA VAL A 232 2.91 -28.20 -11.42
C VAL A 232 3.08 -27.84 -12.89
N ASN A 233 3.57 -28.83 -13.69
CA ASN A 233 4.03 -28.69 -15.05
C ASN A 233 3.27 -27.63 -15.88
N PRO A 234 3.92 -26.52 -16.26
CA PRO A 234 3.27 -25.45 -17.00
C PRO A 234 2.74 -25.88 -18.36
N GLU A 235 3.36 -26.87 -18.99
CA GLU A 235 2.93 -27.42 -20.30
C GLU A 235 1.60 -28.16 -20.18
N TYR A 236 1.45 -28.98 -19.16
CA TYR A 236 0.21 -29.67 -18.86
C TYR A 236 -0.93 -28.70 -18.58
N MET A 237 -0.66 -27.67 -17.79
CA MET A 237 -1.62 -26.61 -17.50
C MET A 237 -1.98 -25.83 -18.76
N SER A 238 -1.03 -25.54 -19.62
CA SER A 238 -1.25 -24.87 -20.91
C SER A 238 -2.12 -25.72 -21.85
N ILE A 239 -1.90 -27.01 -21.90
CA ILE A 239 -2.73 -27.96 -22.69
C ILE A 239 -4.14 -28.03 -22.14
N LYS A 240 -4.30 -28.15 -20.83
CA LYS A 240 -5.61 -28.12 -20.16
C LYS A 240 -6.35 -26.82 -20.40
N MET A 241 -5.66 -25.69 -20.37
CA MET A 241 -6.23 -24.37 -20.65
C MET A 241 -6.69 -24.26 -22.10
N ARG A 242 -5.94 -24.79 -23.08
CA ARG A 242 -6.32 -24.80 -24.51
C ARG A 242 -7.58 -25.63 -24.77
N ASN A 243 -7.70 -26.76 -24.12
CA ASN A 243 -8.78 -27.73 -24.35
C ASN A 243 -10.07 -27.34 -23.59
N ASN A 244 -10.03 -26.38 -22.69
CA ASN A 244 -11.15 -26.05 -21.82
C ASN A 244 -11.78 -24.72 -22.24
N THR A 245 -12.53 -24.76 -23.34
CA THR A 245 -13.05 -23.58 -24.04
C THR A 245 -14.21 -22.88 -23.34
N VAL A 246 -14.84 -23.48 -22.33
CA VAL A 246 -16.14 -22.97 -21.86
C VAL A 246 -16.17 -22.42 -20.46
N ARG A 247 -15.34 -22.80 -19.52
CA ARG A 247 -15.46 -22.27 -18.13
C ARG A 247 -14.24 -22.21 -17.23
N PRO A 248 -13.26 -23.05 -17.26
CA PRO A 248 -12.27 -23.05 -16.18
C PRO A 248 -11.00 -22.28 -16.45
N TYR A 249 -10.91 -21.54 -17.54
CA TYR A 249 -9.71 -20.76 -17.85
C TYR A 249 -9.31 -19.83 -16.70
N GLY A 250 -10.29 -19.18 -16.07
CA GLY A 250 -10.05 -18.32 -14.93
C GLY A 250 -9.93 -19.06 -13.60
N TYR A 251 -10.28 -20.34 -13.52
CA TYR A 251 -10.26 -21.14 -12.29
C TYR A 251 -9.06 -22.08 -12.19
N ILE A 252 -8.40 -22.40 -13.31
CA ILE A 252 -7.18 -23.20 -13.34
C ILE A 252 -6.02 -22.24 -13.04
N SER A 253 -5.28 -22.50 -11.98
CA SER A 253 -4.04 -21.81 -11.65
C SER A 253 -2.93 -22.80 -11.38
N TRP A 254 -1.69 -22.37 -11.64
CA TRP A 254 -0.52 -23.13 -11.22
C TRP A 254 -0.54 -23.36 -9.72
N GLN A 255 0.03 -24.48 -9.31
CA GLN A 255 0.13 -24.87 -7.91
C GLN A 255 1.56 -25.23 -7.59
N TYR A 256 1.95 -25.00 -6.36
CA TYR A 256 3.22 -25.44 -5.82
C TYR A 256 3.33 -26.97 -5.81
N GLU A 257 4.50 -27.47 -6.14
CA GLU A 257 4.90 -28.86 -6.00
C GLU A 257 6.30 -28.94 -5.41
N TYR A 258 6.53 -29.90 -4.52
CA TYR A 258 7.86 -30.21 -4.02
C TYR A 258 8.35 -31.50 -4.66
N ASP A 259 9.44 -31.41 -5.42
CA ASP A 259 10.15 -32.55 -6.01
C ASP A 259 11.35 -32.95 -5.13
N ALA A 260 11.15 -33.97 -4.31
CA ALA A 260 12.16 -34.46 -3.39
C ALA A 260 13.37 -35.12 -4.09
N GLU A 261 13.20 -35.60 -5.33
CA GLU A 261 14.30 -36.21 -6.11
C GLU A 261 15.22 -35.12 -6.68
N ASP A 262 14.69 -33.93 -6.92
CA ASP A 262 15.44 -32.76 -7.41
C ASP A 262 15.97 -31.85 -6.28
N HIS A 263 15.69 -32.18 -5.02
CA HIS A 263 16.20 -31.42 -3.89
C HIS A 263 17.66 -31.79 -3.54
N ASP A 264 18.51 -30.76 -3.31
CA ASP A 264 19.88 -30.94 -2.82
C ASP A 264 19.90 -31.43 -1.35
N GLN A 265 20.25 -32.69 -1.17
CA GLN A 265 20.31 -33.37 0.14
C GLN A 265 21.63 -33.13 0.91
N GLY A 266 22.55 -32.33 0.37
CA GLY A 266 23.83 -32.04 1.02
C GLY A 266 23.70 -31.08 2.20
N PRO A 267 24.73 -31.06 3.09
CA PRO A 267 24.76 -30.07 4.17
C PRO A 267 24.89 -28.65 3.61
N LYS A 268 24.26 -27.71 4.26
CA LYS A 268 24.22 -26.28 3.92
C LYS A 268 24.56 -25.46 5.13
N THR A 269 25.27 -24.34 4.96
CA THR A 269 25.54 -23.37 6.02
C THR A 269 24.87 -22.05 5.65
N ILE A 270 23.78 -21.72 6.35
CA ILE A 270 22.99 -20.51 6.12
C ILE A 270 23.11 -19.63 7.36
N LEU A 271 23.63 -18.42 7.18
CA LEU A 271 23.76 -17.40 8.24
C LEU A 271 24.41 -17.95 9.53
N GLY A 272 25.39 -18.85 9.36
CA GLY A 272 26.15 -19.46 10.45
C GLY A 272 25.55 -20.76 11.02
N GLU A 273 24.37 -21.18 10.63
CA GLU A 273 23.77 -22.46 11.02
C GLU A 273 24.08 -23.54 9.97
N THR A 274 24.62 -24.69 10.40
CA THR A 274 24.97 -25.80 9.50
C THR A 274 24.07 -27.00 9.72
N GLY A 275 23.47 -27.51 8.66
CA GLY A 275 22.60 -28.68 8.69
C GLY A 275 22.16 -29.13 7.30
N ASN A 276 21.32 -30.15 7.26
CA ASN A 276 20.66 -30.56 6.02
C ASN A 276 19.34 -29.81 5.89
N TRP A 277 19.44 -28.51 5.59
CA TRP A 277 18.32 -27.55 5.58
C TRP A 277 17.50 -27.64 4.29
N ASP A 278 16.17 -27.60 4.45
CA ASP A 278 15.25 -27.34 3.35
C ASP A 278 14.79 -25.88 3.33
N GLY A 279 13.83 -25.54 2.45
CA GLY A 279 13.35 -24.16 2.31
C GLY A 279 12.63 -23.63 3.56
N GLU A 280 11.92 -24.47 4.34
CA GLU A 280 11.26 -24.05 5.58
C GLU A 280 12.29 -23.78 6.69
N ASP A 281 13.34 -24.61 6.76
CA ASP A 281 14.47 -24.36 7.68
C ASP A 281 15.20 -23.05 7.34
N ALA A 282 15.45 -22.82 6.04
CA ALA A 282 16.07 -21.57 5.58
C ALA A 282 15.24 -20.34 5.99
N VAL A 283 13.91 -20.38 5.82
CA VAL A 283 13.01 -19.30 6.28
C VAL A 283 13.09 -19.11 7.77
N ARG A 284 13.06 -20.18 8.57
CA ARG A 284 13.22 -20.10 10.03
C ARG A 284 14.53 -19.40 10.41
N ILE A 285 15.65 -19.84 9.83
CA ILE A 285 16.97 -19.24 10.11
C ILE A 285 16.99 -17.74 9.74
N ILE A 286 16.38 -17.36 8.63
CA ILE A 286 16.28 -15.96 8.19
C ILE A 286 15.40 -15.14 9.16
N CYS A 287 14.27 -15.67 9.60
CA CYS A 287 13.36 -14.98 10.53
C CYS A 287 13.97 -14.78 11.92
N ASP A 288 14.85 -15.67 12.37
CA ASP A 288 15.57 -15.56 13.64
C ASP A 288 16.67 -14.47 13.62
N GLN A 289 17.01 -13.89 12.46
CA GLN A 289 18.02 -12.86 12.37
C GLN A 289 17.50 -11.48 12.82
N LYS A 290 18.31 -10.78 13.62
CA LYS A 290 18.01 -9.41 14.03
C LYS A 290 17.86 -8.47 12.82
N ALA A 291 18.67 -8.64 11.79
CA ALA A 291 18.61 -7.86 10.56
C ALA A 291 17.25 -7.97 9.88
N THR A 292 16.63 -9.16 9.91
CA THR A 292 15.27 -9.38 9.38
C THR A 292 14.24 -8.55 10.15
N ALA A 293 14.26 -8.61 11.47
CA ALA A 293 13.35 -7.83 12.30
C ALA A 293 13.52 -6.32 12.08
N GLU A 294 14.76 -5.84 12.00
CA GLU A 294 15.09 -4.43 11.75
C GLU A 294 14.63 -3.97 10.35
N TYR A 295 14.84 -4.80 9.34
CA TYR A 295 14.44 -4.50 7.96
C TYR A 295 12.93 -4.39 7.83
N ILE A 296 12.19 -5.36 8.36
CA ILE A 296 10.71 -5.35 8.34
C ILE A 296 10.17 -4.19 9.19
N ALA A 297 10.73 -3.93 10.38
CA ALA A 297 10.33 -2.79 11.20
C ALA A 297 10.51 -1.46 10.47
N ARG A 298 11.64 -1.28 9.77
CA ARG A 298 11.92 -0.08 8.99
C ARG A 298 10.96 0.08 7.81
N HIS A 299 10.60 -1.00 7.13
CA HIS A 299 9.58 -0.99 6.09
C HIS A 299 8.20 -0.62 6.64
N LEU A 300 7.79 -1.16 7.79
CA LEU A 300 6.54 -0.79 8.46
C LEU A 300 6.53 0.70 8.84
N TYR A 301 7.63 1.20 9.44
CA TYR A 301 7.77 2.61 9.76
C TYR A 301 7.64 3.48 8.51
N HIS A 302 8.39 3.16 7.44
CA HIS A 302 8.33 3.88 6.18
C HIS A 302 6.95 3.87 5.56
N PHE A 303 6.21 2.77 5.66
CA PHE A 303 4.88 2.64 5.04
C PHE A 303 3.77 3.28 5.87
N PHE A 304 3.82 3.19 7.19
CA PHE A 304 2.74 3.64 8.07
C PHE A 304 3.02 4.94 8.83
N VAL A 305 4.26 5.30 9.09
CA VAL A 305 4.61 6.44 9.97
C VAL A 305 5.11 7.62 9.16
N ALA A 306 6.29 7.54 8.58
CA ALA A 306 6.92 8.65 7.86
C ALA A 306 7.81 8.18 6.73
N ASP A 307 7.96 9.02 5.69
CA ASP A 307 8.87 8.72 4.59
C ASP A 307 10.32 8.61 5.08
N GLU A 308 10.99 7.56 4.64
CA GLU A 308 12.40 7.24 4.84
C GLU A 308 13.20 7.53 3.55
N VAL A 309 14.51 7.52 3.64
CA VAL A 309 15.36 7.48 2.45
C VAL A 309 15.06 6.22 1.63
N PRO A 310 15.32 6.21 0.32
CA PRO A 310 15.13 5.02 -0.52
C PRO A 310 15.89 3.80 0.01
N VAL A 311 15.31 2.61 -0.11
CA VAL A 311 15.85 1.33 0.40
C VAL A 311 17.32 1.10 0.03
N PRO A 312 17.80 1.39 -1.20
CA PRO A 312 19.22 1.21 -1.55
C PRO A 312 20.20 2.04 -0.71
N GLN A 313 19.73 3.06 0.00
CA GLN A 313 20.56 3.89 0.89
C GLN A 313 20.60 3.35 2.33
N TRP A 314 19.75 2.39 2.70
CA TRP A 314 19.64 1.90 4.07
C TRP A 314 20.92 1.31 4.64
N PRO A 315 21.78 0.59 3.88
CA PRO A 315 23.05 0.11 4.41
C PRO A 315 24.02 1.24 4.84
N HIS A 316 23.80 2.45 4.30
CA HIS A 316 24.68 3.61 4.51
C HIS A 316 24.05 4.69 5.40
N GLN A 317 22.76 4.62 5.62
CA GLN A 317 22.00 5.60 6.39
C GLN A 317 21.05 4.91 7.36
N GLY A 318 21.25 5.14 8.66
CA GLY A 318 20.37 4.64 9.71
C GLY A 318 18.92 5.06 9.56
N PRO A 319 17.99 4.43 10.28
CA PRO A 319 16.57 4.79 10.25
C PRO A 319 16.34 6.19 10.82
N ARG A 320 15.25 6.81 10.40
CA ARG A 320 14.82 8.13 10.89
C ARG A 320 14.58 8.14 12.41
N ASP A 321 14.07 7.04 12.96
CA ASP A 321 13.78 6.87 14.37
C ASP A 321 14.24 5.48 14.86
N GLU A 322 15.46 5.43 15.38
CA GLU A 322 16.05 4.19 15.89
C GLU A 322 15.28 3.61 17.09
N THR A 323 14.66 4.48 17.90
CA THR A 323 13.88 4.06 19.07
C THR A 323 12.59 3.36 18.63
N ALA A 324 11.90 3.90 17.65
CA ALA A 324 10.71 3.29 17.07
C ALA A 324 11.02 1.93 16.43
N ILE A 325 12.13 1.83 15.68
CA ILE A 325 12.55 0.55 15.09
C ILE A 325 12.85 -0.46 16.18
N LYS A 326 13.60 -0.09 17.22
CA LYS A 326 13.91 -0.98 18.33
C LYS A 326 12.67 -1.50 19.05
N LEU A 327 11.70 -0.64 19.33
CA LEU A 327 10.43 -1.06 19.96
C LEU A 327 9.70 -2.13 19.13
N MET A 328 9.65 -1.95 17.81
CA MET A 328 9.04 -2.93 16.93
C MET A 328 9.84 -4.24 16.84
N VAL A 329 11.16 -4.17 16.83
CA VAL A 329 12.06 -5.34 16.85
C VAL A 329 11.88 -6.12 18.15
N ASP A 330 11.85 -5.45 19.30
CA ASP A 330 11.59 -6.09 20.60
C ASP A 330 10.21 -6.78 20.60
N SER A 331 9.20 -6.14 20.03
CA SER A 331 7.86 -6.73 19.87
C SER A 331 7.87 -7.97 18.97
N TYR A 332 8.61 -7.94 17.87
CA TYR A 332 8.76 -9.06 16.93
C TYR A 332 9.26 -10.32 17.64
N PHE A 333 10.40 -10.23 18.34
CA PHE A 333 10.98 -11.37 19.02
C PHE A 333 10.17 -11.83 20.23
N ASN A 334 9.64 -10.90 21.02
CA ASN A 334 8.84 -11.24 22.21
C ASN A 334 7.53 -11.95 21.88
N ASN A 335 7.04 -11.82 20.64
CA ASN A 335 5.75 -12.39 20.19
C ASN A 335 5.91 -13.40 19.03
N GLY A 336 7.08 -14.06 18.92
CA GLY A 336 7.32 -15.15 17.97
C GLY A 336 7.12 -14.72 16.53
N HIS A 337 7.80 -13.66 16.12
CA HIS A 337 7.84 -13.09 14.78
C HIS A 337 6.50 -12.54 14.27
N SER A 338 5.61 -12.10 15.19
CA SER A 338 4.27 -11.62 14.88
C SER A 338 4.26 -10.22 14.25
N ILE A 339 3.84 -10.11 13.02
CA ILE A 339 3.60 -8.82 12.33
C ILE A 339 2.46 -8.04 13.01
N LYS A 340 1.42 -8.74 13.46
CA LYS A 340 0.32 -8.10 14.21
C LYS A 340 0.84 -7.37 15.44
N SER A 341 1.71 -8.00 16.22
CA SER A 341 2.27 -7.38 17.43
C SER A 341 3.15 -6.17 17.12
N MET A 342 3.90 -6.19 16.01
CA MET A 342 4.66 -5.01 15.56
C MET A 342 3.72 -3.85 15.19
N LEU A 343 2.62 -4.13 14.48
CA LEU A 343 1.61 -3.13 14.11
C LEU A 343 0.90 -2.55 15.34
N GLU A 344 0.51 -3.39 16.30
CA GLU A 344 -0.09 -2.95 17.56
C GLU A 344 0.85 -2.04 18.34
N THR A 345 2.12 -2.44 18.48
CA THR A 345 3.17 -1.64 19.12
C THR A 345 3.34 -0.31 18.43
N MET A 346 3.38 -0.31 17.09
CA MET A 346 3.53 0.89 16.29
C MET A 346 2.35 1.84 16.46
N PHE A 347 1.11 1.38 16.23
CA PHE A 347 -0.06 2.25 16.25
C PHE A 347 -0.41 2.79 17.65
N LYS A 348 -0.10 2.04 18.72
CA LYS A 348 -0.34 2.48 20.11
C LYS A 348 0.77 3.36 20.67
N SER A 349 1.94 3.44 20.03
CA SER A 349 3.09 4.16 20.54
C SER A 349 2.99 5.68 20.39
N ASP A 350 3.74 6.40 21.24
CA ASP A 350 3.80 7.85 21.22
C ASP A 350 4.43 8.38 19.91
N PHE A 351 5.43 7.66 19.34
CA PHE A 351 6.05 8.09 18.10
C PHE A 351 5.08 8.11 16.91
N PHE A 352 4.06 7.23 16.89
CA PHE A 352 3.02 7.27 15.86
C PHE A 352 2.04 8.44 16.05
N LYS A 353 1.76 8.80 17.31
CA LYS A 353 0.83 9.88 17.68
C LYS A 353 1.48 11.26 17.60
N ASP A 354 2.81 11.32 17.51
CA ASP A 354 3.58 12.57 17.53
C ASP A 354 3.22 13.49 16.35
N GLU A 355 3.23 14.80 16.59
CA GLU A 355 2.92 15.81 15.58
C GLU A 355 3.85 15.73 14.37
N SER A 356 5.13 15.43 14.58
CA SER A 356 6.15 15.34 13.52
C SER A 356 5.91 14.20 12.53
N THR A 357 5.09 13.20 12.88
CA THR A 357 4.71 12.08 12.02
C THR A 357 3.39 12.31 11.28
N ARG A 358 2.59 13.29 11.76
CA ARG A 358 1.38 13.68 11.03
C ARG A 358 1.76 14.35 9.72
N TYR A 359 1.16 13.88 8.64
CA TYR A 359 1.45 14.34 7.27
C TYR A 359 2.92 14.16 6.81
N ALA A 360 3.73 13.39 7.54
CA ALA A 360 5.14 13.12 7.24
C ALA A 360 5.35 12.10 6.11
N ARG A 361 4.26 11.66 5.47
CA ARG A 361 4.31 10.69 4.37
C ARG A 361 3.43 11.10 3.21
N ILE A 362 3.96 10.99 2.02
CA ILE A 362 3.23 11.21 0.77
C ILE A 362 2.37 9.96 0.46
N LYS A 363 1.07 10.17 0.26
CA LYS A 363 0.16 9.08 -0.15
C LYS A 363 0.56 8.52 -1.51
N SER A 364 0.64 7.20 -1.60
CA SER A 364 0.79 6.52 -2.89
C SER A 364 -0.43 6.78 -3.80
N PRO A 365 -0.31 6.56 -5.12
CA PRO A 365 -1.44 6.67 -6.03
C PRO A 365 -2.65 5.85 -5.61
N ALA A 366 -2.46 4.58 -5.24
CA ALA A 366 -3.56 3.72 -4.78
C ALA A 366 -4.23 4.25 -3.51
N GLU A 367 -3.44 4.72 -2.53
CA GLU A 367 -4.00 5.32 -1.30
C GLU A 367 -4.86 6.56 -1.59
N MET A 368 -4.42 7.38 -2.53
CA MET A 368 -5.15 8.60 -2.94
C MET A 368 -6.43 8.24 -3.69
N VAL A 369 -6.35 7.34 -4.66
CA VAL A 369 -7.47 6.92 -5.50
C VAL A 369 -8.54 6.25 -4.65
N VAL A 370 -8.16 5.22 -3.89
CA VAL A 370 -9.10 4.47 -3.04
C VAL A 370 -9.71 5.36 -1.96
N GLY A 371 -8.91 6.20 -1.30
CA GLY A 371 -9.41 7.14 -0.29
C GLY A 371 -10.43 8.13 -0.86
N THR A 372 -10.20 8.65 -2.06
CA THR A 372 -11.17 9.52 -2.75
C THR A 372 -12.47 8.80 -3.10
N MET A 373 -12.38 7.55 -3.59
CA MET A 373 -13.56 6.75 -3.91
C MET A 373 -14.37 6.40 -2.65
N ARG A 374 -13.70 6.03 -1.56
CA ARG A 374 -14.37 5.75 -0.26
C ARG A 374 -15.13 6.97 0.27
N LEU A 375 -14.56 8.18 0.14
CA LEU A 375 -15.27 9.42 0.46
C LEU A 375 -16.51 9.64 -0.42
N ALA A 376 -16.45 9.26 -1.69
CA ALA A 376 -17.57 9.38 -2.61
C ALA A 376 -18.68 8.34 -2.37
N GLY A 377 -18.39 7.30 -1.57
CA GLY A 377 -19.35 6.27 -1.17
C GLY A 377 -19.23 4.96 -1.94
N PRO A 378 -20.12 4.01 -1.70
CA PRO A 378 -20.05 2.67 -2.27
C PRO A 378 -20.18 2.68 -3.79
N ILE A 379 -19.45 1.76 -4.43
CA ILE A 379 -19.53 1.55 -5.89
C ILE A 379 -20.80 0.76 -6.21
N LYS A 380 -21.66 1.33 -7.04
CA LYS A 380 -22.86 0.66 -7.55
C LYS A 380 -22.53 -0.07 -8.85
N LEU A 381 -22.76 -1.38 -8.86
CA LEU A 381 -22.57 -2.21 -10.04
C LEU A 381 -23.82 -2.21 -10.93
N PRO A 382 -23.68 -2.30 -12.27
CA PRO A 382 -22.44 -2.33 -13.03
C PRO A 382 -21.75 -0.95 -13.09
N SER A 383 -20.40 -0.91 -13.06
CA SER A 383 -19.63 0.33 -13.14
C SER A 383 -18.25 0.08 -13.74
N ASP A 384 -17.78 0.99 -14.59
CA ASP A 384 -16.42 1.01 -15.14
C ASP A 384 -15.44 1.83 -14.28
N GLU A 385 -15.91 2.41 -13.18
CA GLU A 385 -15.11 3.27 -12.30
C GLU A 385 -13.87 2.58 -11.74
N THR A 386 -13.95 1.28 -11.46
CA THR A 386 -12.80 0.52 -10.96
C THR A 386 -11.70 0.36 -12.00
N TYR A 387 -12.05 0.20 -13.27
CA TYR A 387 -11.09 0.20 -14.39
C TYR A 387 -10.46 1.57 -14.57
N TYR A 388 -11.26 2.62 -14.51
CA TYR A 388 -10.75 3.98 -14.56
C TYR A 388 -9.80 4.25 -13.39
N ALA A 389 -10.19 3.90 -12.17
CA ALA A 389 -9.38 4.08 -10.97
C ALA A 389 -8.04 3.31 -11.05
N GLN A 390 -8.07 2.06 -11.51
CA GLN A 390 -6.86 1.26 -11.73
C GLN A 390 -5.95 1.91 -12.80
N SER A 391 -6.51 2.42 -13.90
CA SER A 391 -5.72 3.10 -14.93
C SER A 391 -5.08 4.41 -14.41
N VAL A 392 -5.79 5.15 -13.56
CA VAL A 392 -5.27 6.36 -12.91
C VAL A 392 -4.11 6.02 -11.97
N CYS A 393 -4.21 4.92 -11.19
CA CYS A 393 -3.07 4.46 -10.39
C CYS A 393 -1.85 4.18 -11.27
N ALA A 394 -2.03 3.50 -12.40
CA ALA A 394 -0.96 3.19 -13.34
C ALA A 394 -0.36 4.46 -13.98
N ASN A 395 -1.20 5.43 -14.39
CA ASN A 395 -0.75 6.72 -14.94
C ASN A 395 0.08 7.54 -13.96
N MET A 396 -0.18 7.39 -12.65
CA MET A 396 0.60 8.00 -11.59
C MET A 396 1.81 7.18 -11.16
N GLY A 397 2.13 6.07 -11.85
CA GLY A 397 3.31 5.24 -11.62
C GLY A 397 3.11 4.04 -10.70
N GLN A 398 1.87 3.79 -10.18
CA GLN A 398 1.56 2.61 -9.38
C GLN A 398 0.56 1.70 -10.11
N GLY A 399 1.02 1.01 -11.15
CA GLY A 399 0.23 -0.04 -11.78
C GLY A 399 0.04 -1.22 -10.83
N LEU A 400 -1.19 -1.43 -10.35
CA LEU A 400 -1.50 -2.55 -9.46
C LEU A 400 -1.19 -3.88 -10.16
N LEU A 401 -0.56 -4.84 -9.45
CA LEU A 401 -0.10 -6.13 -9.96
C LEU A 401 0.97 -6.01 -11.08
N ARG A 402 1.55 -4.81 -11.23
CA ARG A 402 2.58 -4.50 -12.24
C ARG A 402 3.68 -3.61 -11.65
N PRO A 403 4.38 -4.03 -10.59
CA PRO A 403 5.56 -3.32 -10.16
C PRO A 403 6.59 -3.26 -11.28
N PRO A 404 7.42 -2.20 -11.36
CA PRO A 404 8.38 -2.02 -12.45
C PRO A 404 9.53 -3.02 -12.42
N SER A 405 9.89 -3.52 -11.24
CA SER A 405 10.96 -4.49 -11.00
C SER A 405 10.69 -5.31 -9.75
N VAL A 406 11.59 -6.22 -9.40
CA VAL A 406 11.59 -6.98 -8.14
C VAL A 406 11.75 -6.08 -6.91
N GLU A 407 12.37 -4.91 -7.04
CA GLU A 407 12.47 -3.90 -5.97
C GLU A 407 11.14 -3.21 -5.64
N GLY A 408 10.09 -3.46 -6.42
CA GLY A 408 8.79 -2.85 -6.23
C GLY A 408 8.68 -1.42 -6.77
N TRP A 409 7.70 -0.67 -6.25
CA TRP A 409 7.54 0.74 -6.59
C TRP A 409 8.40 1.63 -5.70
N GLN A 410 8.95 2.67 -6.29
CA GLN A 410 9.53 3.77 -5.54
C GLN A 410 8.46 4.43 -4.65
N GLY A 411 8.88 5.26 -3.71
CA GLY A 411 7.98 5.89 -2.73
C GLY A 411 8.30 7.36 -2.47
N GLY A 412 7.59 7.94 -1.52
CA GLY A 412 7.82 9.31 -1.10
C GLY A 412 7.67 10.32 -2.24
N SER A 413 8.67 11.19 -2.45
CA SER A 413 8.66 12.25 -3.46
C SER A 413 8.53 11.75 -4.91
N GLU A 414 8.88 10.50 -5.20
CA GLU A 414 8.73 9.91 -6.54
C GLU A 414 7.26 9.86 -7.01
N TRP A 415 6.32 9.82 -6.06
CA TRP A 415 4.89 9.93 -6.36
C TRP A 415 4.43 11.32 -6.80
N ILE A 416 5.31 12.34 -6.70
CA ILE A 416 4.97 13.75 -6.96
C ILE A 416 5.83 14.26 -8.11
N ASN A 417 5.30 14.13 -9.30
CA ASN A 417 5.78 14.80 -10.51
C ASN A 417 4.61 15.56 -11.16
N THR A 418 4.89 16.43 -12.13
CA THR A 418 3.87 17.29 -12.76
C THR A 418 2.70 16.49 -13.33
N GLY A 419 2.96 15.35 -13.97
CA GLY A 419 1.92 14.49 -14.55
C GLY A 419 1.04 13.84 -13.49
N ALA A 420 1.67 13.21 -12.49
CA ALA A 420 0.97 12.57 -11.39
C ALA A 420 0.17 13.58 -10.56
N TYR A 421 0.68 14.81 -10.41
CA TYR A 421 -0.02 15.87 -9.69
C TYR A 421 -1.31 16.31 -10.42
N VAL A 422 -1.23 16.52 -11.74
CA VAL A 422 -2.41 16.84 -12.55
C VAL A 422 -3.43 15.70 -12.53
N GLU A 423 -2.96 14.44 -12.61
CA GLU A 423 -3.85 13.27 -12.53
C GLU A 423 -4.57 13.17 -11.18
N ARG A 424 -3.88 13.46 -10.06
CA ARG A 424 -4.49 13.53 -8.72
C ARG A 424 -5.64 14.54 -8.66
N ILE A 425 -5.41 15.73 -9.21
CA ILE A 425 -6.43 16.80 -9.27
C ILE A 425 -7.62 16.37 -10.12
N ASN A 426 -7.37 15.89 -11.33
CA ASN A 426 -8.40 15.52 -12.27
C ASN A 426 -9.27 14.38 -11.73
N PHE A 427 -8.62 13.34 -11.15
CA PHE A 427 -9.33 12.23 -10.55
C PHE A 427 -10.21 12.68 -9.38
N ALA A 428 -9.65 13.39 -8.42
CA ALA A 428 -10.42 13.86 -7.26
C ALA A 428 -11.58 14.77 -7.68
N SER A 429 -11.35 15.68 -8.64
CA SER A 429 -12.40 16.55 -9.19
C SER A 429 -13.49 15.74 -9.88
N ARG A 430 -13.15 14.76 -10.71
CA ARG A 430 -14.13 13.92 -11.40
C ARG A 430 -15.01 13.15 -10.41
N ILE A 431 -14.41 12.52 -9.41
CA ILE A 431 -15.13 11.66 -8.46
C ILE A 431 -16.00 12.48 -7.50
N LEU A 432 -15.47 13.58 -6.94
CA LEU A 432 -16.15 14.35 -5.89
C LEU A 432 -17.07 15.45 -6.42
N ASN A 433 -17.07 15.74 -7.74
CA ASN A 433 -18.06 16.62 -8.37
C ASN A 433 -19.32 15.87 -8.80
N ASP A 434 -19.33 14.55 -8.74
CA ASP A 434 -20.52 13.75 -9.01
C ASP A 434 -21.47 13.78 -7.81
N SER A 435 -22.44 14.70 -7.87
CA SER A 435 -23.42 14.88 -6.81
C SER A 435 -24.44 13.74 -6.67
N ASP A 436 -24.44 12.76 -7.60
CA ASP A 436 -25.32 11.58 -7.50
C ASP A 436 -24.75 10.50 -6.61
N LYS A 437 -23.46 10.55 -6.32
CA LYS A 437 -22.79 9.64 -5.38
C LYS A 437 -23.28 9.82 -3.94
N GLU A 438 -23.53 8.71 -3.27
CA GLU A 438 -24.08 8.72 -1.91
C GLU A 438 -23.19 9.44 -0.89
N GLY A 439 -21.87 9.17 -0.92
CA GLY A 439 -20.92 9.83 -0.03
C GLY A 439 -20.82 11.32 -0.30
N VAL A 440 -20.89 11.75 -1.57
CA VAL A 440 -20.89 13.19 -1.91
C VAL A 440 -22.16 13.86 -1.38
N LYS A 441 -23.33 13.23 -1.49
CA LYS A 441 -24.58 13.73 -0.90
C LYS A 441 -24.48 13.85 0.63
N ASP A 442 -23.88 12.86 1.28
CA ASP A 442 -23.66 12.89 2.74
C ASP A 442 -22.73 14.04 3.13
N LEU A 443 -21.58 14.21 2.44
CA LEU A 443 -20.65 15.31 2.66
C LEU A 443 -21.35 16.68 2.51
N LEU A 444 -22.09 16.87 1.44
CA LEU A 444 -22.83 18.13 1.21
C LEU A 444 -23.90 18.38 2.28
N THR A 445 -24.57 17.33 2.74
CA THR A 445 -25.57 17.40 3.81
C THR A 445 -24.93 17.80 5.14
N ARG A 446 -23.79 17.18 5.48
CA ARG A 446 -23.03 17.52 6.71
C ARG A 446 -22.53 18.97 6.69
N ILE A 447 -21.99 19.41 5.55
CA ILE A 447 -21.56 20.80 5.34
C ILE A 447 -22.76 21.74 5.55
N LYS A 448 -23.90 21.50 4.92
CA LYS A 448 -25.10 22.33 5.09
C LYS A 448 -25.58 22.35 6.54
N ASN A 449 -25.64 21.21 7.20
CA ASN A 449 -26.12 21.11 8.57
C ASN A 449 -25.19 21.82 9.58
N SER A 450 -23.90 21.93 9.29
CA SER A 450 -22.94 22.63 10.15
C SER A 450 -23.10 24.16 10.11
N SER A 451 -23.85 24.71 9.13
CA SER A 451 -24.07 26.17 9.02
C SER A 451 -25.10 26.74 10.02
N GLY A 452 -25.98 25.89 10.58
CA GLY A 452 -27.14 26.39 11.31
C GLY A 452 -27.95 27.37 10.46
N ASP A 453 -28.49 28.41 11.12
CA ASP A 453 -29.20 29.53 10.45
C ASP A 453 -28.25 30.68 10.05
N GLY A 454 -26.92 30.43 10.04
CA GLY A 454 -25.90 31.44 9.79
C GLY A 454 -25.68 31.73 8.31
N THR A 455 -25.11 32.94 8.03
CA THR A 455 -24.69 33.30 6.67
C THR A 455 -23.54 32.44 6.20
N LEU A 456 -23.66 31.85 5.01
CA LEU A 456 -22.61 31.04 4.37
C LEU A 456 -21.44 31.97 3.95
N THR A 457 -20.43 32.11 4.81
CA THR A 457 -19.22 32.83 4.43
C THR A 457 -18.17 31.91 3.82
N SER A 458 -17.26 32.48 3.03
CA SER A 458 -16.13 31.71 2.46
C SER A 458 -15.26 31.08 3.54
N ASP A 459 -15.08 31.77 4.66
CA ASP A 459 -14.33 31.29 5.82
C ASP A 459 -15.00 30.06 6.44
N TRP A 460 -16.30 30.16 6.72
CA TRP A 460 -17.07 29.04 7.24
C TRP A 460 -17.04 27.84 6.28
N LEU A 461 -17.22 28.07 4.97
CA LEU A 461 -17.26 27.01 3.98
C LEU A 461 -15.93 26.22 3.94
N VAL A 462 -14.79 26.91 4.03
CA VAL A 462 -13.48 26.27 4.07
C VAL A 462 -13.33 25.39 5.32
N GLU A 463 -13.67 25.93 6.49
CA GLU A 463 -13.59 25.18 7.75
C GLU A 463 -14.52 23.96 7.74
N ALA A 464 -15.76 24.11 7.28
CA ALA A 464 -16.71 23.01 7.16
C ALA A 464 -16.22 21.91 6.19
N CYS A 465 -15.62 22.29 5.07
CA CYS A 465 -15.03 21.33 4.13
C CYS A 465 -13.83 20.59 4.73
N LEU A 466 -12.94 21.29 5.46
CA LEU A 466 -11.80 20.65 6.12
C LEU A 466 -12.28 19.68 7.21
N ALA A 467 -13.30 20.03 7.97
CA ALA A 467 -13.86 19.18 9.03
C ALA A 467 -14.46 17.88 8.49
N VAL A 468 -15.23 17.92 7.39
CA VAL A 468 -15.85 16.69 6.82
C VAL A 468 -14.85 15.75 6.14
N LEU A 469 -13.65 16.22 5.81
CA LEU A 469 -12.56 15.39 5.29
C LEU A 469 -11.77 14.65 6.40
N GLY A 470 -12.27 14.73 7.66
CA GLY A 470 -11.57 14.34 8.88
C GLY A 470 -10.64 15.49 9.30
N PRO A 471 -10.50 15.81 10.59
CA PRO A 471 -9.73 16.96 11.03
C PRO A 471 -8.38 17.05 10.29
N ILE A 472 -8.30 18.00 9.35
CA ILE A 472 -7.12 18.21 8.50
C ILE A 472 -6.52 19.55 8.84
N GLU A 473 -5.29 19.54 9.34
CA GLU A 473 -4.49 20.74 9.48
C GLU A 473 -3.88 21.12 8.13
N VAL A 474 -4.05 22.35 7.76
CA VAL A 474 -3.42 22.94 6.56
C VAL A 474 -2.66 24.20 6.95
N ALA A 475 -1.54 24.46 6.28
CA ALA A 475 -0.77 25.67 6.48
C ALA A 475 -1.66 26.92 6.33
N LYS A 476 -1.35 27.99 7.07
CA LYS A 476 -2.09 29.26 7.00
C LYS A 476 -2.22 29.78 5.57
N THR A 477 -1.12 29.74 4.80
CA THR A 477 -1.10 30.14 3.39
C THR A 477 -2.07 29.33 2.53
N THR A 478 -2.17 28.01 2.76
CA THR A 478 -3.13 27.12 2.11
C THR A 478 -4.56 27.53 2.46
N ARG A 479 -4.83 27.72 3.75
CA ARG A 479 -6.14 28.15 4.27
C ARG A 479 -6.59 29.48 3.65
N ASP A 480 -5.71 30.46 3.60
CA ASP A 480 -5.99 31.78 3.02
C ASP A 480 -6.31 31.68 1.52
N ARG A 481 -5.57 30.86 0.77
CA ARG A 481 -5.86 30.60 -0.66
C ARG A 481 -7.19 29.90 -0.87
N LEU A 482 -7.54 28.93 -0.03
CA LEU A 482 -8.84 28.27 -0.06
C LEU A 482 -9.99 29.28 0.15
N LYS A 483 -9.83 30.22 1.11
CA LYS A 483 -10.81 31.29 1.37
C LYS A 483 -10.96 32.24 0.17
N ILE A 484 -9.86 32.65 -0.45
CA ILE A 484 -9.86 33.46 -1.67
C ILE A 484 -10.58 32.72 -2.80
N TYR A 485 -10.34 31.41 -2.96
CA TYR A 485 -11.03 30.63 -3.97
C TYR A 485 -12.53 30.50 -3.69
N ALA A 486 -12.90 30.19 -2.45
CA ALA A 486 -14.29 30.10 -2.03
C ALA A 486 -15.06 31.40 -2.25
N SER A 487 -14.45 32.57 -1.99
CA SER A 487 -15.06 33.88 -2.18
C SER A 487 -15.38 34.24 -3.66
N LYS A 488 -14.73 33.55 -4.62
CA LYS A 488 -15.01 33.76 -6.06
C LYS A 488 -16.32 33.07 -6.52
N TYR A 489 -16.79 32.09 -5.77
CA TYR A 489 -17.94 31.24 -6.13
C TYR A 489 -19.09 31.26 -5.13
N GLY A 490 -18.94 31.98 -4.03
CA GLY A 490 -19.94 32.13 -2.98
C GLY A 490 -20.25 33.58 -2.67
N ASN A 491 -21.30 34.11 -3.27
CA ASN A 491 -22.15 35.16 -2.74
C ASN A 491 -23.57 34.76 -3.01
#